data_5fd50c84197b2042b0dc14e1546679eb
#
_entry.id   5fd50c84197b2042b0dc14e1546679eb
#
_cell.length_a   1.000
_cell.length_b   1.000
_cell.length_c   1.000
_cell.angle_alpha   90.00
_cell.angle_beta   90.00
_cell.angle_gamma   90.00
#
_symmetry.space_group_name_H-M   'P 1'
#
loop_
_entity.id
_entity.type
_entity.pdbx_description
1 polymer ?
#
loop_
_entity_poly.entity_id
_entity_poly.type
_entity_poly.pdbx_seq_one_letter_code
_entity_poly.pdbx_strand_id
1 'polypeptide(L)'
;MESEAVEVFVKVPVQHTSGYALFIGNDEKTIIIYVDSSTGDAIRMIQHGVKKERPLTHDLIGHIFEGFSITVRNVLINDVQDSTFYARLTLE
;
A
#
# COMPACT_ATOMS: atom_id res chain seq x y z
N MET A 1 2.04 -27.00 2.46
CA MET A 1 0.84 -26.68 1.69
C MET A 1 0.90 -25.23 1.24
N GLU A 2 0.78 -25.03 -0.05
CA GLU A 2 0.84 -23.70 -0.61
C GLU A 2 -0.48 -22.99 -0.45
N SER A 3 -0.43 -21.75 0.00
CA SER A 3 -1.59 -20.88 0.02
C SER A 3 -1.71 -20.19 -1.33
N GLU A 4 -2.89 -20.17 -1.88
CA GLU A 4 -3.15 -19.40 -3.07
C GLU A 4 -3.21 -17.92 -2.73
N ALA A 5 -2.60 -17.11 -3.60
CA ALA A 5 -2.73 -15.67 -3.48
C ALA A 5 -4.12 -15.26 -3.94
N VAL A 6 -4.74 -14.36 -3.19
CA VAL A 6 -6.05 -13.81 -3.56
C VAL A 6 -5.89 -12.32 -3.83
N GLU A 7 -6.61 -11.84 -4.82
CA GLU A 7 -6.61 -10.44 -5.15
C GLU A 7 -7.40 -9.66 -4.12
N VAL A 8 -6.83 -8.56 -3.66
CA VAL A 8 -7.45 -7.68 -2.69
C VAL A 8 -7.33 -6.23 -3.14
N PHE A 9 -8.10 -5.37 -2.50
CA PHE A 9 -8.17 -3.96 -2.85
C PHE A 9 -7.90 -3.12 -1.60
N VAL A 10 -7.25 -1.99 -1.80
CA VAL A 10 -7.02 -1.02 -0.72
C VAL A 10 -8.18 -0.05 -0.69
N LYS A 11 -8.90 -0.03 0.42
CA LYS A 11 -10.01 0.90 0.61
C LYS A 11 -9.48 2.24 1.11
N VAL A 12 -10.35 3.25 1.13
CA VAL A 12 -9.97 4.57 1.64
C VAL A 12 -9.56 4.45 3.10
N PRO A 13 -8.39 5.01 3.50
CA PRO A 13 -7.95 4.95 4.89
C PRO A 13 -8.94 5.61 5.83
N VAL A 14 -9.17 5.00 6.98
CA VAL A 14 -10.06 5.52 8.01
C VAL A 14 -9.23 6.13 9.12
N GLN A 15 -9.52 7.38 9.44
CA GLN A 15 -8.79 8.10 10.48
C GLN A 15 -8.93 7.42 11.82
N HIS A 16 -7.81 7.30 12.53
CA HIS A 16 -7.70 6.70 13.84
C HIS A 16 -6.99 7.68 14.77
N THR A 17 -6.97 7.41 16.06
CA THR A 17 -6.47 8.33 17.08
C THR A 17 -5.08 8.91 16.76
N SER A 18 -4.15 8.11 16.26
CA SER A 18 -2.78 8.54 15.98
C SER A 18 -2.34 8.26 14.55
N GLY A 19 -3.29 8.02 13.66
CA GLY A 19 -2.96 7.69 12.27
C GLY A 19 -4.18 7.22 11.52
N TYR A 20 -3.99 6.19 10.69
CA TYR A 20 -5.06 5.63 9.87
C TYR A 20 -5.09 4.11 9.95
N ALA A 21 -6.26 3.56 9.78
CA ALA A 21 -6.46 2.14 9.57
C ALA A 21 -6.67 1.90 8.07
N LEU A 22 -5.82 1.09 7.48
CA LEU A 22 -5.96 0.66 6.09
C LEU A 22 -6.71 -0.66 6.06
N PHE A 23 -7.82 -0.69 5.35
CA PHE A 23 -8.58 -1.91 5.13
C PHE A 23 -8.22 -2.45 3.77
N ILE A 24 -7.62 -3.64 3.75
CA ILE A 24 -7.17 -4.29 2.52
C ILE A 24 -7.86 -5.63 2.44
N GLY A 25 -8.66 -5.82 1.42
CA GLY A 25 -9.44 -7.04 1.36
C GLY A 25 -10.28 -7.19 0.11
N ASN A 26 -11.08 -8.24 0.17
CA ASN A 26 -12.09 -8.55 -0.84
C ASN A 26 -13.39 -8.94 -0.12
N ASP A 27 -14.33 -9.55 -0.84
CA ASP A 27 -15.63 -9.90 -0.26
C ASP A 27 -15.53 -10.98 0.81
N GLU A 28 -14.45 -11.74 0.85
CA GLU A 28 -14.30 -12.85 1.77
C GLU A 28 -13.45 -12.50 2.99
N LYS A 29 -12.36 -11.76 2.78
CA LYS A 29 -11.39 -11.48 3.85
C LYS A 29 -10.93 -10.03 3.80
N THR A 30 -10.70 -9.48 4.97
CA THR A 30 -10.14 -8.14 5.11
C THR A 30 -9.08 -8.15 6.20
N ILE A 31 -7.93 -7.57 5.90
CA ILE A 31 -6.91 -7.31 6.91
C ILE A 31 -6.86 -5.82 7.20
N ILE A 32 -6.40 -5.48 8.38
CA ILE A 32 -6.28 -4.09 8.82
C ILE A 32 -4.81 -3.82 9.11
N ILE A 33 -4.27 -2.80 8.46
CA ILE A 33 -2.90 -2.36 8.70
C ILE A 33 -2.96 -0.94 9.25
N TYR A 34 -2.35 -0.72 10.41
CA TYR A 34 -2.30 0.62 11.00
C TYR A 34 -1.05 1.34 10.50
N VAL A 35 -1.23 2.57 10.05
CA VAL A 35 -0.15 3.40 9.54
C VAL A 35 -0.20 4.76 10.22
N ASP A 36 0.92 5.48 10.17
CA ASP A 36 0.98 6.82 10.72
C ASP A 36 0.21 7.82 9.84
N SER A 37 0.04 9.03 10.37
CA SER A 37 -0.75 10.05 9.68
C SER A 37 -0.18 10.42 8.33
N SER A 38 1.13 10.57 8.21
CA SER A 38 1.74 10.97 6.95
C SER A 38 1.59 9.90 5.86
N THR A 39 1.72 8.63 6.23
CA THR A 39 1.51 7.52 5.28
C THR A 39 0.05 7.47 4.83
N GLY A 40 -0.89 7.55 5.76
CA GLY A 40 -2.31 7.53 5.44
C GLY A 40 -2.73 8.71 4.58
N ASP A 41 -2.23 9.90 4.89
CA ASP A 41 -2.49 11.10 4.09
C ASP A 41 -1.98 10.94 2.66
N ALA A 42 -0.77 10.39 2.49
CA ALA A 42 -0.18 10.16 1.17
C ALA A 42 -1.06 9.20 0.34
N ILE A 43 -1.55 8.14 0.95
CA ILE A 43 -2.42 7.18 0.27
C ILE A 43 -3.72 7.84 -0.14
N ARG A 44 -4.34 8.62 0.75
CA ARG A 44 -5.57 9.34 0.44
C ARG A 44 -5.39 10.33 -0.70
N MET A 45 -4.28 11.04 -0.72
CA MET A 45 -3.97 11.98 -1.80
C MET A 45 -3.88 11.27 -3.14
N ILE A 46 -3.22 10.13 -3.19
CA ILE A 46 -3.11 9.33 -4.41
C ILE A 46 -4.50 8.84 -4.86
N GLN A 47 -5.29 8.32 -3.93
CA GLN A 47 -6.63 7.81 -4.25
C GLN A 47 -7.57 8.89 -4.78
N HIS A 48 -7.39 10.13 -4.33
CA HIS A 48 -8.24 11.25 -4.76
C HIS A 48 -7.64 12.03 -5.92
N GLY A 49 -6.48 11.60 -6.44
CA GLY A 49 -5.85 12.26 -7.58
C GLY A 49 -5.32 13.65 -7.27
N VAL A 50 -4.99 13.93 -6.02
CA VAL A 50 -4.48 15.23 -5.62
C VAL A 50 -3.05 15.40 -6.11
N LYS A 51 -2.79 16.51 -6.81
CA LYS A 51 -1.45 16.86 -7.23
C LYS A 51 -0.68 17.48 -6.06
N LYS A 52 0.54 17.01 -5.87
CA LYS A 52 1.44 17.52 -4.84
C LYS A 52 2.46 18.48 -5.47
N GLU A 53 2.74 19.57 -4.78
CA GLU A 53 3.78 20.51 -5.23
C GLU A 53 5.16 19.86 -5.22
N ARG A 54 5.38 19.01 -4.21
CA ARG A 54 6.65 18.28 -4.07
C ARG A 54 6.35 16.79 -4.02
N PRO A 55 7.06 15.99 -4.82
CA PRO A 55 6.91 14.55 -4.73
C PRO A 55 7.34 14.05 -3.35
N LEU A 56 6.58 13.07 -2.83
CA LEU A 56 6.96 12.35 -1.62
C LEU A 56 7.98 11.26 -1.98
N THR A 57 8.54 10.64 -0.95
CA THR A 57 9.54 9.59 -1.14
C THR A 57 9.07 8.49 -2.10
N HIS A 58 7.83 8.04 -1.93
CA HIS A 58 7.28 6.99 -2.80
C HIS A 58 7.06 7.48 -4.22
N ASP A 59 6.75 8.75 -4.40
CA ASP A 59 6.64 9.35 -5.73
C ASP A 59 8.01 9.34 -6.42
N LEU A 60 9.07 9.65 -5.66
CA LEU A 60 10.42 9.61 -6.18
C LEU A 60 10.81 8.21 -6.64
N ILE A 61 10.48 7.19 -5.83
CA ILE A 61 10.73 5.80 -6.19
C ILE A 61 10.01 5.47 -7.50
N GLY A 62 8.74 5.88 -7.62
CA GLY A 62 7.98 5.68 -8.85
C GLY A 62 8.61 6.35 -10.06
N HIS A 63 9.12 7.57 -9.89
CA HIS A 63 9.80 8.29 -10.97
C HIS A 63 11.09 7.59 -11.39
N ILE A 64 11.84 7.04 -10.44
CA ILE A 64 13.05 6.27 -10.73
C ILE A 64 12.69 5.02 -11.53
N PHE A 65 11.65 4.30 -11.11
CA PHE A 65 11.17 3.12 -11.86
C PHE A 65 10.80 3.49 -13.29
N GLU A 66 10.06 4.58 -13.45
CA GLU A 66 9.64 5.05 -14.76
C GLU A 66 10.85 5.41 -15.63
N GLY A 67 11.83 6.13 -15.06
CA GLY A 67 13.04 6.52 -15.77
C GLY A 67 13.90 5.35 -16.24
N PHE A 68 13.85 4.20 -15.52
CA PHE A 68 14.59 3.00 -15.90
C PHE A 68 13.71 1.94 -16.56
N SER A 69 12.47 2.29 -16.89
CA SER A 69 11.49 1.38 -17.51
C SER A 69 11.20 0.14 -16.64
N ILE A 70 11.16 0.34 -15.33
CA ILE A 70 10.83 -0.70 -14.38
C ILE A 70 9.33 -0.67 -14.10
N THR A 71 8.68 -1.81 -14.18
CA THR A 71 7.25 -1.94 -13.91
C THR A 71 7.03 -2.72 -12.62
N VAL A 72 6.10 -2.25 -11.79
CA VAL A 72 5.66 -3.01 -10.62
C VAL A 72 4.66 -4.06 -11.10
N ARG A 73 5.00 -5.32 -10.95
CA ARG A 73 4.10 -6.41 -11.37
C ARG A 73 3.03 -6.66 -10.33
N ASN A 74 3.43 -6.84 -9.09
CA ASN A 74 2.49 -7.06 -8.01
C ASN A 74 3.14 -6.78 -6.67
N VAL A 75 2.29 -6.68 -5.67
CA VAL A 75 2.68 -6.62 -4.25
C VAL A 75 1.96 -7.77 -3.57
N LEU A 76 2.71 -8.65 -2.93
CA LEU A 76 2.16 -9.79 -2.23
C LEU A 76 2.39 -9.62 -0.73
N ILE A 77 1.31 -9.54 0.03
CA ILE A 77 1.39 -9.55 1.49
C ILE A 77 1.40 -11.02 1.90
N ASN A 78 2.54 -11.50 2.34
CA ASN A 78 2.77 -12.93 2.48
C ASN A 78 2.99 -13.43 3.92
N ASP A 79 3.02 -12.54 4.89
CA ASP A 79 3.22 -12.96 6.28
C ASP A 79 2.81 -11.85 7.23
N VAL A 80 2.59 -12.22 8.49
CA VAL A 80 2.41 -11.28 9.60
C VAL A 80 3.08 -11.89 10.84
N GLN A 81 3.92 -11.09 11.49
CA GLN A 81 4.63 -11.50 12.71
C GLN A 81 4.63 -10.34 13.68
N ASP A 82 4.16 -10.59 14.91
CA ASP A 82 4.11 -9.57 15.95
C ASP A 82 3.40 -8.29 15.48
N SER A 83 2.26 -8.44 14.82
CA SER A 83 1.47 -7.34 14.27
C SER A 83 2.16 -6.57 13.14
N THR A 84 3.26 -7.08 12.62
CA THR A 84 3.96 -6.51 11.47
C THR A 84 3.67 -7.34 10.22
N PHE A 85 3.16 -6.69 9.19
CA PHE A 85 2.90 -7.34 7.91
C PHE A 85 4.14 -7.28 7.04
N TYR A 86 4.42 -8.39 6.40
CA TYR A 86 5.55 -8.51 5.47
C TYR A 86 5.00 -8.63 4.06
N ALA A 87 5.67 -7.96 3.14
CA ALA A 87 5.22 -7.97 1.75
C ALA A 87 6.41 -8.13 0.82
N ARG A 88 6.13 -8.63 -0.36
CA ARG A 88 7.11 -8.77 -1.43
C ARG A 88 6.65 -7.94 -2.62
N LEU A 89 7.52 -7.07 -3.07
CA LEU A 89 7.32 -6.26 -4.25
C LEU A 89 8.05 -6.91 -5.41
N THR A 90 7.31 -7.26 -6.46
CA THR A 90 7.90 -7.87 -7.65
C THR A 90 7.99 -6.84 -8.76
N LEU A 91 9.18 -6.65 -9.26
CA LEU A 91 9.48 -5.68 -10.32
C LEU A 91 9.86 -6.40 -11.61
N GLU A 92 9.66 -5.72 -12.70
CA GLU A 92 10.02 -6.24 -14.02
C GLU A 92 10.75 -5.22 -14.86
#